data_546b90e9fe7ea3580e3fdebf894485f8
#
_entry.id   546b90e9fe7ea3580e3fdebf894485f8
#
_cell.length_a   1.000
_cell.length_b   1.000
_cell.length_c   1.000
_cell.angle_alpha   90.00
_cell.angle_beta   90.00
_cell.angle_gamma   90.00
#
_symmetry.space_group_name_H-M   'P 1'
#
loop_
_entity.id
_entity.type
_entity.pdbx_description
1 polymer ?
#
loop_
_entity_poly.entity_id
_entity_poly.type
_entity_poly.pdbx_seq_one_letter_code
_entity_poly.pdbx_strand_id
1 'polypeptide(L)'
;MRKLCFMLFAVAVMLCSCSSEPHPADPEAYKALKELKEKYLVLMYGEWRNEMPYDDEGSKWQVSLRLDEDNSYVLTYSIATYGSDGEQTVARKDVTKGTWYLSVVRDDNDGLREVLVLNEHQENGTVRRLVDFRDVDNDVLHIDLYPFSELRRAE
;
A
#
# COMPACT_ATOMS: atom_id res chain seq x y z
N MET A 1 -37.80 -41.19 -32.80
CA MET A 1 -37.48 -39.73 -32.72
C MET A 1 -37.04 -39.41 -31.30
N ARG A 2 -35.73 -39.33 -31.11
CA ARG A 2 -35.12 -39.04 -29.79
C ARG A 2 -34.94 -37.54 -29.67
N LYS A 3 -35.67 -36.93 -28.74
CA LYS A 3 -35.46 -35.52 -28.37
C LYS A 3 -34.25 -35.45 -27.46
N LEU A 4 -33.13 -34.89 -27.95
CA LEU A 4 -31.97 -34.54 -27.19
C LEU A 4 -32.30 -33.28 -26.38
N CYS A 5 -32.49 -33.42 -25.08
CA CYS A 5 -32.48 -32.30 -24.14
C CYS A 5 -31.03 -31.87 -23.98
N PHE A 6 -30.65 -30.77 -24.62
CA PHE A 6 -29.42 -30.05 -24.25
C PHE A 6 -29.68 -29.31 -22.93
N MET A 7 -29.25 -29.90 -21.85
CA MET A 7 -29.07 -29.18 -20.60
C MET A 7 -27.87 -28.23 -20.79
N LEU A 8 -28.16 -26.97 -21.00
CA LEU A 8 -27.19 -25.90 -20.87
C LEU A 8 -26.86 -25.78 -19.39
N PHE A 9 -25.77 -26.42 -18.99
CA PHE A 9 -25.09 -26.09 -17.74
C PHE A 9 -24.46 -24.73 -17.95
N ALA A 10 -25.18 -23.68 -17.59
CA ALA A 10 -24.59 -22.38 -17.33
C ALA A 10 -23.70 -22.54 -16.10
N VAL A 11 -22.45 -22.88 -16.32
CA VAL A 11 -21.40 -22.72 -15.32
C VAL A 11 -21.24 -21.22 -15.15
N ALA A 12 -21.98 -20.67 -14.22
CA ALA A 12 -21.66 -19.37 -13.63
C ALA A 12 -20.31 -19.58 -12.94
N VAL A 13 -19.23 -19.34 -13.70
CA VAL A 13 -17.94 -19.07 -13.11
C VAL A 13 -18.12 -17.74 -12.38
N MET A 14 -18.59 -17.83 -11.15
CA MET A 14 -18.34 -16.77 -10.18
C MET A 14 -16.83 -16.66 -10.13
N LEU A 15 -16.30 -15.73 -10.88
CA LEU A 15 -15.01 -15.14 -10.60
C LEU A 15 -15.17 -14.43 -9.23
N CYS A 16 -15.18 -15.25 -8.17
CA CYS A 16 -14.69 -14.75 -6.90
C CYS A 16 -13.27 -14.28 -7.22
N SER A 17 -13.13 -12.99 -7.51
CA SER A 17 -11.87 -12.34 -7.26
C SER A 17 -11.67 -12.50 -5.75
N CYS A 18 -11.13 -13.64 -5.36
CA CYS A 18 -10.55 -13.80 -4.06
C CYS A 18 -9.45 -12.75 -4.00
N SER A 19 -9.78 -11.57 -3.53
CA SER A 19 -8.79 -10.71 -2.93
C SER A 19 -8.14 -11.60 -1.88
N SER A 20 -6.94 -12.05 -2.15
CA SER A 20 -6.19 -12.97 -1.30
C SER A 20 -5.65 -12.27 -0.05
N GLU A 21 -6.44 -11.34 0.48
CA GLU A 21 -6.16 -10.69 1.75
C GLU A 21 -6.36 -11.72 2.85
N PRO A 22 -5.31 -12.11 3.58
CA PRO A 22 -5.46 -13.03 4.69
C PRO A 22 -6.31 -12.36 5.76
N HIS A 23 -7.47 -12.94 6.06
CA HIS A 23 -8.26 -12.52 7.20
C HIS A 23 -7.62 -13.06 8.49
N PRO A 24 -7.50 -12.25 9.55
CA PRO A 24 -7.05 -12.74 10.84
C PRO A 24 -7.95 -13.87 11.32
N ALA A 25 -7.37 -14.98 11.78
CA ALA A 25 -8.12 -16.07 12.41
C ALA A 25 -8.67 -15.67 13.80
N ASP A 26 -8.10 -14.64 14.39
CA ASP A 26 -8.49 -14.06 15.67
C ASP A 26 -9.73 -13.17 15.53
N PRO A 27 -10.85 -13.45 16.24
CA PRO A 27 -12.08 -12.67 16.14
C PRO A 27 -11.91 -11.20 16.52
N GLU A 28 -11.02 -10.87 17.46
CA GLU A 28 -10.76 -9.50 17.89
C GLU A 28 -10.00 -8.74 16.79
N ALA A 29 -8.96 -9.33 16.23
CA ALA A 29 -8.22 -8.76 15.09
C ALA A 29 -9.12 -8.62 13.85
N TYR A 30 -10.02 -9.57 13.61
CA TYR A 30 -10.99 -9.47 12.50
C TYR A 30 -11.95 -8.29 12.68
N LYS A 31 -12.48 -8.09 13.90
CA LYS A 31 -13.35 -6.96 14.21
C LYS A 31 -12.61 -5.63 14.02
N ALA A 32 -11.39 -5.52 14.57
CA ALA A 32 -10.54 -4.34 14.42
C ALA A 32 -10.24 -4.04 12.94
N LEU A 33 -9.92 -5.07 12.14
CA LEU A 33 -9.69 -4.90 10.70
C LEU A 33 -10.92 -4.37 9.97
N LYS A 34 -12.12 -4.87 10.33
CA LYS A 34 -13.35 -4.38 9.73
C LYS A 34 -13.57 -2.90 10.02
N GLU A 35 -13.43 -2.50 11.29
CA GLU A 35 -13.56 -1.11 11.72
C GLU A 35 -12.51 -0.21 11.03
N LEU A 36 -11.26 -0.68 10.93
CA LEU A 36 -10.17 0.00 10.24
C LEU A 36 -10.51 0.28 8.77
N LYS A 37 -10.99 -0.75 8.05
CA LYS A 37 -11.35 -0.62 6.63
C LYS A 37 -12.56 0.30 6.43
N GLU A 38 -13.60 0.16 7.25
CA GLU A 38 -14.79 1.02 7.18
C GLU A 38 -14.43 2.50 7.39
N LYS A 39 -13.45 2.78 8.26
CA LYS A 39 -13.05 4.14 8.59
C LYS A 39 -12.11 4.76 7.57
N TYR A 40 -11.12 4.02 7.08
CA TYR A 40 -9.99 4.60 6.40
C TYR A 40 -9.79 4.17 4.94
N LEU A 41 -10.35 3.03 4.50
CA LEU A 41 -10.02 2.46 3.19
C LEU A 41 -10.17 3.46 2.03
N VAL A 42 -11.29 4.18 2.00
CA VAL A 42 -11.57 5.16 0.93
C VAL A 42 -10.62 6.35 1.00
N LEU A 43 -10.19 6.74 2.19
CA LEU A 43 -9.26 7.85 2.39
C LEU A 43 -7.82 7.48 1.97
N MET A 44 -7.49 6.19 1.93
CA MET A 44 -6.16 5.73 1.53
C MET A 44 -5.88 5.93 0.04
N TYR A 45 -6.91 5.88 -0.81
CA TYR A 45 -6.72 5.97 -2.26
C TYR A 45 -6.13 7.30 -2.71
N GLY A 46 -5.21 7.23 -3.66
CA GLY A 46 -4.59 8.40 -4.25
C GLY A 46 -3.07 8.38 -4.18
N GLU A 47 -2.47 9.51 -4.48
CA GLU A 47 -1.03 9.69 -4.42
C GLU A 47 -0.65 10.53 -3.21
N TRP A 48 0.35 10.03 -2.49
CA TRP A 48 0.86 10.58 -1.25
C TRP A 48 2.35 10.87 -1.42
N ARG A 49 2.82 12.03 -0.99
CA ARG A 49 4.20 12.46 -1.17
C ARG A 49 4.76 13.10 0.09
N ASN A 50 6.05 12.97 0.27
CA ASN A 50 6.81 13.79 1.19
C ASN A 50 8.25 13.94 0.70
N GLU A 51 8.92 14.95 1.23
CA GLU A 51 10.31 15.23 0.97
C GLU A 51 11.01 15.72 2.25
N MET A 52 12.23 15.30 2.43
CA MET A 52 13.08 15.84 3.50
C MET A 52 13.77 17.11 3.03
N PRO A 53 14.12 18.02 3.94
CA PRO A 53 15.04 19.12 3.66
C PRO A 53 16.33 18.58 3.06
N TYR A 54 17.06 19.43 2.32
CA TYR A 54 18.41 19.10 1.88
C TYR A 54 19.31 18.84 3.08
N ASP A 55 20.11 17.79 2.98
CA ASP A 55 21.18 17.50 3.93
C ASP A 55 22.41 18.42 3.71
N ASP A 56 23.43 18.27 4.57
CA ASP A 56 24.66 19.05 4.48
C ASP A 56 25.48 18.77 3.20
N GLU A 57 25.17 17.66 2.51
CA GLU A 57 25.80 17.27 1.24
C GLU A 57 25.00 17.79 0.02
N GLY A 58 23.91 18.51 0.25
CA GLY A 58 23.02 19.03 -0.80
C GLY A 58 22.12 17.95 -1.42
N SER A 59 21.89 16.86 -0.71
CA SER A 59 20.99 15.79 -1.14
C SER A 59 19.62 15.90 -0.46
N LYS A 60 18.58 15.56 -1.19
CA LYS A 60 17.20 15.60 -0.72
C LYS A 60 16.51 14.28 -1.00
N TRP A 61 15.95 13.67 0.06
CA TRP A 61 15.14 12.49 -0.06
C TRP A 61 13.69 12.85 -0.37
N GLN A 62 13.11 12.12 -1.30
CA GLN A 62 11.71 12.25 -1.70
C GLN A 62 11.06 10.88 -1.73
N VAL A 63 9.79 10.82 -1.36
CA VAL A 63 8.97 9.62 -1.45
C VAL A 63 7.65 9.95 -2.13
N SER A 64 7.17 9.04 -2.97
CA SER A 64 5.81 9.04 -3.51
C SER A 64 5.22 7.64 -3.36
N LEU A 65 4.05 7.55 -2.74
CA LEU A 65 3.27 6.33 -2.59
C LEU A 65 1.90 6.54 -3.25
N ARG A 66 1.61 5.77 -4.31
CA ARG A 66 0.29 5.72 -4.91
C ARG A 66 -0.41 4.44 -4.54
N LEU A 67 -1.64 4.56 -4.03
CA LEU A 67 -2.52 3.46 -3.64
C LEU A 67 -3.77 3.52 -4.51
N ASP A 68 -3.97 2.52 -5.35
CA ASP A 68 -5.07 2.47 -6.31
C ASP A 68 -6.24 1.61 -5.75
N GLU A 69 -7.48 1.85 -6.22
CA GLU A 69 -8.69 1.15 -5.78
C GLU A 69 -8.70 -0.34 -6.15
N ASP A 70 -7.91 -0.75 -7.13
CA ASP A 70 -7.72 -2.14 -7.52
C ASP A 70 -6.72 -2.89 -6.63
N ASN A 71 -6.33 -2.28 -5.50
CA ASN A 71 -5.32 -2.74 -4.57
C ASN A 71 -3.90 -2.77 -5.15
N SER A 72 -3.64 -2.14 -6.28
CA SER A 72 -2.27 -1.95 -6.75
C SER A 72 -1.59 -0.77 -6.06
N TYR A 73 -0.26 -0.81 -5.95
CA TYR A 73 0.51 0.33 -5.46
C TYR A 73 1.76 0.57 -6.28
N VAL A 74 2.22 1.81 -6.24
CA VAL A 74 3.54 2.22 -6.71
C VAL A 74 4.21 3.05 -5.61
N LEU A 75 5.35 2.57 -5.12
CA LEU A 75 6.18 3.28 -4.16
C LEU A 75 7.48 3.71 -4.86
N THR A 76 7.78 4.99 -4.80
CA THR A 76 8.99 5.56 -5.37
C THR A 76 9.79 6.28 -4.30
N TYR A 77 11.05 5.89 -4.13
CA TYR A 77 12.05 6.67 -3.42
C TYR A 77 12.98 7.31 -4.43
N SER A 78 13.32 8.57 -4.23
CA SER A 78 14.34 9.25 -5.03
C SER A 78 15.24 10.12 -4.17
N ILE A 79 16.48 10.24 -4.59
CA ILE A 79 17.45 11.15 -4.04
C ILE A 79 17.74 12.19 -5.13
N ALA A 80 17.46 13.44 -4.82
CA ALA A 80 17.78 14.57 -5.66
C ALA A 80 18.98 15.30 -5.10
N THR A 81 19.89 15.76 -5.97
CA THR A 81 21.06 16.56 -5.62
C THR A 81 21.01 17.88 -6.38
N TYR A 82 21.51 18.93 -5.76
CA TYR A 82 21.76 20.21 -6.47
C TYR A 82 23.14 20.22 -7.07
N GLY A 83 23.20 20.51 -8.38
CA GLY A 83 24.43 20.83 -9.06
C GLY A 83 24.95 22.23 -8.68
N SER A 84 26.24 22.49 -8.95
CA SER A 84 26.86 23.82 -8.75
C SER A 84 26.22 24.93 -9.58
N ASP A 85 25.47 24.58 -10.61
CA ASP A 85 24.69 25.46 -11.49
C ASP A 85 23.27 25.76 -10.95
N GLY A 86 22.88 25.18 -9.80
CA GLY A 86 21.58 25.32 -9.19
C GLY A 86 20.48 24.43 -9.81
N GLU A 87 20.85 23.55 -10.75
CA GLU A 87 19.90 22.58 -11.30
C GLU A 87 19.77 21.36 -10.41
N GLN A 88 18.51 20.91 -10.21
CA GLN A 88 18.20 19.70 -9.48
C GLN A 88 18.34 18.49 -10.39
N THR A 89 19.16 17.52 -9.99
CA THR A 89 19.32 16.24 -10.69
C THR A 89 18.87 15.09 -9.80
N VAL A 90 18.10 14.16 -10.34
CA VAL A 90 17.74 12.92 -9.62
C VAL A 90 18.92 11.96 -9.71
N ALA A 91 19.65 11.82 -8.59
CA ALA A 91 20.84 10.97 -8.52
C ALA A 91 20.48 9.47 -8.44
N ARG A 92 19.35 9.15 -7.79
CA ARG A 92 18.85 7.77 -7.61
C ARG A 92 17.33 7.75 -7.58
N LYS A 93 16.75 6.73 -8.20
CA LYS A 93 15.30 6.47 -8.17
C LYS A 93 15.06 4.98 -8.06
N ASP A 94 14.44 4.56 -6.96
CA ASP A 94 14.01 3.19 -6.72
C ASP A 94 12.48 3.14 -6.81
N VAL A 95 11.94 2.23 -7.63
CA VAL A 95 10.49 2.07 -7.84
C VAL A 95 10.08 0.66 -7.48
N THR A 96 9.18 0.54 -6.54
CA THR A 96 8.58 -0.72 -6.11
C THR A 96 7.10 -0.75 -6.50
N LYS A 97 6.63 -1.90 -6.99
CA LYS A 97 5.23 -2.10 -7.40
C LYS A 97 4.69 -3.40 -6.85
N GLY A 98 3.38 -3.46 -6.66
CA GLY A 98 2.73 -4.67 -6.19
C GLY A 98 1.30 -4.44 -5.77
N THR A 99 0.86 -5.19 -4.76
CA THR A 99 -0.48 -5.05 -4.18
C THR A 99 -0.41 -4.59 -2.74
N TRP A 100 -1.46 -3.90 -2.29
CA TRP A 100 -1.55 -3.38 -0.94
C TRP A 100 -2.89 -3.71 -0.29
N TYR A 101 -2.91 -3.74 1.04
CA TYR A 101 -4.14 -3.81 1.83
C TYR A 101 -3.88 -3.35 3.27
N LEU A 102 -4.95 -2.93 3.96
CA LEU A 102 -4.92 -2.69 5.40
C LEU A 102 -5.05 -4.01 6.15
N SER A 103 -4.31 -4.18 7.22
CA SER A 103 -4.37 -5.35 8.10
C SER A 103 -4.20 -4.97 9.55
N VAL A 104 -4.55 -5.92 10.43
CA VAL A 104 -4.28 -5.85 11.86
C VAL A 104 -3.48 -7.10 12.23
N VAL A 105 -2.38 -6.88 12.90
CA VAL A 105 -1.47 -7.95 13.36
C VAL A 105 -1.31 -7.89 14.87
N ARG A 106 -1.06 -9.03 15.53
CA ARG A 106 -0.65 -9.02 16.93
C ARG A 106 0.84 -8.72 17.03
N ASP A 107 1.19 -7.88 17.97
CA ASP A 107 2.57 -7.61 18.33
C ASP A 107 3.06 -8.62 19.41
N ASP A 108 4.35 -8.52 19.77
CA ASP A 108 4.97 -9.39 20.75
C ASP A 108 4.43 -9.25 22.18
N ASN A 109 3.66 -8.21 22.46
CA ASN A 109 2.99 -7.93 23.74
C ASN A 109 1.51 -8.28 23.73
N ASP A 110 1.07 -9.05 22.72
CA ASP A 110 -0.33 -9.45 22.50
C ASP A 110 -1.28 -8.25 22.19
N GLY A 111 -0.72 -7.09 21.86
CA GLY A 111 -1.44 -5.93 21.38
C GLY A 111 -1.87 -6.05 19.91
N LEU A 112 -2.93 -5.33 19.53
CA LEU A 112 -3.31 -5.21 18.13
C LEU A 112 -2.61 -3.99 17.51
N ARG A 113 -1.96 -4.21 16.36
CA ARG A 113 -1.26 -3.19 15.59
C ARG A 113 -1.84 -3.08 14.20
N GLU A 114 -2.25 -1.88 13.82
CA GLU A 114 -2.74 -1.57 12.48
C GLU A 114 -1.57 -1.37 11.53
N VAL A 115 -1.65 -2.00 10.35
CA VAL A 115 -0.57 -1.97 9.37
C VAL A 115 -1.09 -1.79 7.95
N LEU A 116 -0.34 -1.05 7.15
CA LEU A 116 -0.41 -1.08 5.69
C LEU A 116 0.53 -2.19 5.21
N VAL A 117 -0.01 -3.18 4.52
CA VAL A 117 0.76 -4.27 3.94
C VAL A 117 1.05 -3.94 2.48
N LEU A 118 2.32 -3.94 2.11
CA LEU A 118 2.80 -3.79 0.74
C LEU A 118 3.42 -5.11 0.30
N ASN A 119 2.81 -5.77 -0.67
CA ASN A 119 3.34 -6.99 -1.28
C ASN A 119 4.04 -6.62 -2.58
N GLU A 120 5.36 -6.58 -2.56
CA GLU A 120 6.18 -6.31 -3.72
C GLU A 120 6.29 -7.56 -4.59
N HIS A 121 5.96 -7.43 -5.88
CA HIS A 121 6.12 -8.50 -6.85
C HIS A 121 7.51 -8.43 -7.47
N GLN A 122 8.33 -9.43 -7.17
CA GLN A 122 9.67 -9.62 -7.72
C GLN A 122 9.71 -10.86 -8.62
N GLU A 123 10.73 -10.97 -9.48
CA GLU A 123 10.90 -12.12 -10.38
C GLU A 123 10.95 -13.47 -9.63
N ASN A 124 11.48 -13.48 -8.41
CA ASN A 124 11.68 -14.68 -7.61
C ASN A 124 10.62 -14.89 -6.51
N GLY A 125 9.52 -14.14 -6.54
CA GLY A 125 8.44 -14.25 -5.57
C GLY A 125 7.88 -12.92 -5.09
N THR A 126 7.19 -12.97 -3.95
CA THR A 126 6.59 -11.78 -3.34
C THR A 126 7.28 -11.45 -2.03
N VAL A 127 7.76 -10.23 -1.90
CA VAL A 127 8.28 -9.68 -0.64
C VAL A 127 7.18 -8.90 0.04
N ARG A 128 6.88 -9.25 1.29
CA ARG A 128 5.89 -8.56 2.13
C ARG A 128 6.58 -7.57 3.03
N ARG A 129 6.14 -6.31 2.98
CA ARG A 129 6.53 -5.25 3.92
C ARG A 129 5.32 -4.87 4.76
N LEU A 130 5.50 -4.85 6.08
CA LEU A 130 4.53 -4.29 7.02
C LEU A 130 4.96 -2.87 7.36
N VAL A 131 4.07 -1.92 7.13
CA VAL A 131 4.28 -0.51 7.43
C VAL A 131 3.28 -0.13 8.51
N ASP A 132 3.74 0.36 9.65
CA ASP A 132 2.85 0.79 10.73
C ASP A 132 1.95 1.92 10.23
N PHE A 133 0.65 1.70 10.38
CA PHE A 133 -0.39 2.65 10.03
C PHE A 133 -0.93 3.25 11.32
N ARG A 134 -1.10 4.57 11.36
CA ARG A 134 -1.64 5.27 12.51
C ARG A 134 -3.02 5.85 12.22
N ASP A 135 -3.11 6.66 11.19
CA ASP A 135 -4.35 7.22 10.69
C ASP A 135 -4.17 7.85 9.30
N VAL A 136 -5.28 8.28 8.72
CA VAL A 136 -5.32 9.07 7.50
C VAL A 136 -6.51 10.03 7.54
N ASP A 137 -6.29 11.24 7.07
CA ASP A 137 -7.34 12.21 6.76
C ASP A 137 -7.31 12.59 5.26
N ASN A 138 -7.97 13.66 4.88
CA ASN A 138 -8.02 14.08 3.48
C ASN A 138 -6.66 14.52 2.93
N ASP A 139 -5.76 15.00 3.77
CA ASP A 139 -4.53 15.68 3.38
C ASP A 139 -3.26 14.97 3.85
N VAL A 140 -3.35 14.18 4.92
CA VAL A 140 -2.18 13.55 5.56
C VAL A 140 -2.42 12.07 5.81
N LEU A 141 -1.45 11.24 5.43
CA LEU A 141 -1.36 9.83 5.73
C LEU A 141 -0.21 9.60 6.72
N HIS A 142 -0.53 9.19 7.95
CA HIS A 142 0.44 8.88 9.00
C HIS A 142 0.81 7.40 8.98
N ILE A 143 2.00 7.11 8.45
CA ILE A 143 2.58 5.77 8.34
C ILE A 143 4.07 5.82 8.67
N ASP A 144 4.62 4.69 9.12
CA ASP A 144 6.07 4.58 9.37
C ASP A 144 6.81 4.03 8.13
N LEU A 145 7.03 4.89 7.16
CA LEU A 145 7.73 4.59 5.91
C LEU A 145 9.11 5.27 5.92
N TYR A 146 10.04 4.68 6.69
CA TYR A 146 11.37 5.27 6.94
C TYR A 146 12.02 5.87 5.67
N PRO A 147 12.55 7.09 5.75
CA PRO A 147 12.69 7.95 6.94
C PRO A 147 11.46 8.84 7.22
N PHE A 148 10.33 8.61 6.55
CA PHE A 148 9.13 9.43 6.64
C PHE A 148 8.13 8.82 7.63
N SER A 149 7.54 9.65 8.49
CA SER A 149 6.46 9.28 9.41
C SER A 149 5.09 9.78 8.98
N GLU A 150 5.06 10.64 7.95
CA GLU A 150 3.85 11.15 7.33
C GLU A 150 4.06 11.40 5.84
N LEU A 151 2.99 11.26 5.07
CA LEU A 151 2.92 11.65 3.67
C LEU A 151 1.74 12.61 3.47
N ARG A 152 1.86 13.54 2.54
CA ARG A 152 0.80 14.49 2.18
C ARG A 152 0.18 14.12 0.85
N ARG A 153 -1.12 14.37 0.73
CA ARG A 153 -1.82 14.13 -0.53
C ARG A 153 -1.21 14.98 -1.65
N ALA A 154 -0.90 14.36 -2.77
CA ALA A 154 -0.50 15.09 -3.96
C ALA A 154 -1.71 15.81 -4.57
N GLU A 155 -1.53 17.06 -4.97
CA GLU A 155 -2.54 17.85 -5.69
C GLU A 155 -2.73 17.34 -7.12
#